data_c6362271cddf51cb0cbe48a82b343f52
#
_entry.id   c6362271cddf51cb0cbe48a82b343f52
#
_cell.length_a   1.000
_cell.length_b   1.000
_cell.length_c   1.000
_cell.angle_alpha   90.00
_cell.angle_beta   90.00
_cell.angle_gamma   90.00
#
_symmetry.space_group_name_H-M   'P 1'
#
loop_
_entity.id
_entity.type
_entity.pdbx_description
1 polymer ?
#
loop_
_entity_poly.entity_id
_entity_poly.type
_entity_poly.pdbx_seq_one_letter_code
_entity_poly.pdbx_strand_id
1 'polypeptide(L)'
;MPLQAVSPRRPTIAITVGEPAGIGPEISLRAAWQLRAEVNSVLIGDAAFLAQAAEEIDPEMRLAAVSWMAVSHAGLPRFPADRLAVIDCPLAEVVVPGRLDARNGRAVLQTLDIAIAGAQARLFDAVVTAPLQKSTINDAGVAFTGHTEYLAEKTGTAQVVMMLAAGGIEPRPLRVALATTHLPLKDVPAAITIDGLLRTIGIIHADLQTKFGIASPRILVTGLNPHAGEGGYLGREEIDVITPALQAAQARGIDATGPYPADTLFQPKYLQDADCVLAMYHDQGLPVLKHASFGRGVNITLGLPIIRTSVDHGTALDLAARGPGHADCGSMIEAIRTAAHMAAAAASSRKS
;
A
#
# COMPACT_ATOMS: atom_id res chain seq x y z
N MET A 1 -12.34 -36.30 -22.69
CA MET A 1 -11.21 -35.92 -21.86
C MET A 1 -11.68 -34.78 -20.93
N PRO A 2 -11.65 -34.90 -19.62
CA PRO A 2 -12.00 -33.79 -18.76
C PRO A 2 -10.92 -32.70 -18.92
N LEU A 3 -11.36 -31.48 -19.19
CA LEU A 3 -10.52 -30.29 -19.15
C LEU A 3 -9.90 -30.21 -17.75
N GLN A 4 -8.59 -30.41 -17.65
CA GLN A 4 -7.86 -30.13 -16.41
C GLN A 4 -8.10 -28.67 -16.09
N ALA A 5 -8.75 -28.38 -14.94
CA ALA A 5 -8.87 -27.08 -14.41
C ALA A 5 -7.45 -26.51 -14.22
N VAL A 6 -7.07 -25.55 -15.06
CA VAL A 6 -5.80 -24.83 -14.91
C VAL A 6 -5.86 -24.16 -13.55
N SER A 7 -5.06 -24.65 -12.61
CA SER A 7 -4.91 -24.02 -11.30
C SER A 7 -4.64 -22.51 -11.50
N PRO A 8 -5.36 -21.61 -10.85
CA PRO A 8 -5.15 -20.19 -11.08
C PRO A 8 -3.68 -19.85 -10.80
N ARG A 9 -3.05 -19.12 -11.73
CA ARG A 9 -1.65 -18.68 -11.61
C ARG A 9 -1.51 -17.88 -10.31
N ARG A 10 -0.58 -18.29 -9.46
CA ARG A 10 -0.23 -17.51 -8.28
C ARG A 10 0.28 -16.12 -8.69
N PRO A 11 -0.21 -15.03 -8.10
CA PRO A 11 0.30 -13.70 -8.42
C PRO A 11 1.76 -13.56 -8.01
N THR A 12 2.51 -12.80 -8.80
CA THR A 12 3.92 -12.49 -8.54
C THR A 12 4.02 -11.10 -7.92
N ILE A 13 4.46 -11.04 -6.67
CA ILE A 13 4.51 -9.81 -5.87
C ILE A 13 5.96 -9.40 -5.64
N ALA A 14 6.33 -8.22 -6.11
CA ALA A 14 7.61 -7.60 -5.79
C ALA A 14 7.55 -6.98 -4.38
N ILE A 15 8.55 -7.27 -3.56
CA ILE A 15 8.66 -6.74 -2.19
C ILE A 15 9.98 -5.97 -2.08
N THR A 16 9.92 -4.65 -1.96
CA THR A 16 11.11 -3.85 -1.64
C THR A 16 11.37 -3.93 -0.15
N VAL A 17 12.58 -4.30 0.24
CA VAL A 17 12.91 -4.56 1.66
C VAL A 17 13.09 -3.30 2.50
N GLY A 18 13.08 -2.11 1.85
CA GLY A 18 13.13 -0.81 2.53
C GLY A 18 14.48 -0.45 3.12
N GLU A 19 14.45 0.19 4.30
CA GLU A 19 15.67 0.60 5.02
C GLU A 19 16.41 -0.62 5.56
N PRO A 20 17.63 -0.89 5.10
CA PRO A 20 18.36 -2.09 5.51
C PRO A 20 18.73 -2.12 7.00
N ALA A 21 18.93 -0.96 7.62
CA ALA A 21 19.20 -0.86 9.07
C ALA A 21 17.95 -0.98 9.95
N GLY A 22 16.74 -1.03 9.36
CA GLY A 22 15.46 -1.18 10.05
C GLY A 22 14.94 -2.61 10.06
N ILE A 23 13.67 -2.76 10.47
CA ILE A 23 12.98 -4.07 10.51
C ILE A 23 12.51 -4.55 9.14
N GLY A 24 12.59 -3.69 8.10
CA GLY A 24 12.10 -4.00 6.75
C GLY A 24 12.58 -5.33 6.20
N PRO A 25 13.89 -5.64 6.20
CA PRO A 25 14.43 -6.92 5.74
C PRO A 25 13.85 -8.12 6.50
N GLU A 26 13.81 -8.08 7.83
CA GLU A 26 13.28 -9.16 8.67
C GLU A 26 11.81 -9.44 8.36
N ILE A 27 10.95 -8.42 8.40
CA ILE A 27 9.51 -8.61 8.18
C ILE A 27 9.21 -9.07 6.76
N SER A 28 10.01 -8.63 5.77
CA SER A 28 9.87 -9.05 4.37
C SER A 28 10.24 -10.52 4.17
N LEU A 29 11.37 -10.96 4.74
CA LEU A 29 11.82 -12.35 4.69
C LEU A 29 10.80 -13.28 5.37
N ARG A 30 10.41 -12.97 6.60
CA ARG A 30 9.45 -13.78 7.38
C ARG A 30 8.09 -13.89 6.70
N ALA A 31 7.54 -12.77 6.24
CA ALA A 31 6.24 -12.75 5.57
C ALA A 31 6.27 -13.51 4.23
N ALA A 32 7.29 -13.28 3.40
CA ALA A 32 7.47 -13.99 2.14
C ALA A 32 7.63 -15.50 2.34
N TRP A 33 8.40 -15.91 3.36
CA TRP A 33 8.60 -17.33 3.69
C TRP A 33 7.31 -18.01 4.15
N GLN A 34 6.53 -17.34 5.01
CA GLN A 34 5.23 -17.87 5.47
C GLN A 34 4.23 -18.01 4.31
N LEU A 35 4.23 -17.06 3.37
CA LEU A 35 3.28 -17.03 2.26
C LEU A 35 3.76 -17.74 0.98
N ARG A 36 4.93 -18.43 1.00
CA ARG A 36 5.54 -19.05 -0.19
C ARG A 36 4.65 -20.08 -0.90
N ALA A 37 3.68 -20.66 -0.19
CA ALA A 37 2.69 -21.56 -0.78
C ALA A 37 1.53 -20.83 -1.46
N GLU A 38 1.25 -19.60 -1.06
CA GLU A 38 0.10 -18.78 -1.49
C GLU A 38 0.49 -17.83 -2.64
N VAL A 39 1.69 -17.23 -2.58
CA VAL A 39 2.13 -16.13 -3.43
C VAL A 39 3.55 -16.36 -3.94
N ASN A 40 3.84 -15.95 -5.17
CA ASN A 40 5.21 -15.88 -5.69
C ASN A 40 5.84 -14.55 -5.26
N SER A 41 6.46 -14.52 -4.09
CA SER A 41 7.15 -13.33 -3.60
C SER A 41 8.53 -13.20 -4.23
N VAL A 42 8.86 -11.99 -4.70
CA VAL A 42 10.17 -11.62 -5.23
C VAL A 42 10.71 -10.45 -4.41
N LEU A 43 11.67 -10.71 -3.55
CA LEU A 43 12.34 -9.68 -2.76
C LEU A 43 13.26 -8.84 -3.66
N ILE A 44 13.36 -7.55 -3.40
CA ILE A 44 14.30 -6.65 -4.09
C ILE A 44 15.17 -6.00 -3.02
N GLY A 45 16.47 -6.33 -3.03
CA GLY A 45 17.44 -5.88 -2.05
C GLY A 45 18.78 -6.56 -2.25
N ASP A 46 19.76 -6.28 -1.38
CA ASP A 46 21.07 -6.92 -1.41
C ASP A 46 20.96 -8.40 -1.07
N ALA A 47 21.30 -9.25 -2.03
CA ALA A 47 21.12 -10.70 -1.90
C ALA A 47 22.04 -11.32 -0.83
N ALA A 48 23.25 -10.79 -0.68
CA ALA A 48 24.21 -11.31 0.31
C ALA A 48 23.77 -10.93 1.73
N PHE A 49 23.36 -9.67 1.93
CA PHE A 49 22.80 -9.19 3.20
C PHE A 49 21.52 -9.95 3.58
N LEU A 50 20.60 -10.14 2.63
CA LEU A 50 19.35 -10.87 2.87
C LEU A 50 19.60 -12.35 3.15
N ALA A 51 20.61 -12.98 2.54
CA ALA A 51 20.97 -14.37 2.80
C ALA A 51 21.50 -14.54 4.24
N GLN A 52 22.34 -13.63 4.71
CA GLN A 52 22.81 -13.62 6.10
C GLN A 52 21.64 -13.43 7.08
N ALA A 53 20.79 -12.44 6.84
CA ALA A 53 19.62 -12.19 7.68
C ALA A 53 18.64 -13.39 7.70
N ALA A 54 18.46 -14.05 6.57
CA ALA A 54 17.61 -15.24 6.48
C ALA A 54 18.14 -16.39 7.33
N GLU A 55 19.45 -16.66 7.31
CA GLU A 55 20.09 -17.69 8.12
C GLU A 55 19.94 -17.44 9.63
N GLU A 56 20.01 -16.16 10.04
CA GLU A 56 19.82 -15.75 11.45
C GLU A 56 18.35 -15.89 11.88
N ILE A 57 17.37 -15.68 10.97
CA ILE A 57 15.94 -15.80 11.26
C ILE A 57 15.47 -17.25 11.27
N ASP A 58 15.82 -18.00 10.23
CA ASP A 58 15.42 -19.40 10.03
C ASP A 58 16.46 -20.11 9.13
N PRO A 59 17.28 -21.00 9.70
CA PRO A 59 18.31 -21.74 8.93
C PRO A 59 17.78 -22.59 7.77
N GLU A 60 16.47 -22.85 7.70
CA GLU A 60 15.84 -23.55 6.58
C GLU A 60 15.51 -22.62 5.42
N MET A 61 15.46 -21.31 5.66
CA MET A 61 15.16 -20.31 4.63
C MET A 61 16.29 -20.22 3.60
N ARG A 62 15.97 -20.45 2.35
CA ARG A 62 16.92 -20.40 1.23
C ARG A 62 16.52 -19.31 0.25
N LEU A 63 17.52 -18.59 -0.26
CA LEU A 63 17.32 -17.56 -1.27
C LEU A 63 17.88 -18.01 -2.62
N ALA A 64 17.28 -17.47 -3.70
CA ALA A 64 17.76 -17.63 -5.07
C ALA A 64 17.87 -16.23 -5.71
N ALA A 65 19.09 -15.76 -5.90
CA ALA A 65 19.37 -14.44 -6.42
C ALA A 65 19.43 -14.40 -7.95
N VAL A 66 18.98 -13.29 -8.53
CA VAL A 66 19.09 -12.98 -9.96
C VAL A 66 19.35 -11.48 -10.13
N SER A 67 20.10 -11.09 -11.16
CA SER A 67 20.32 -9.67 -11.44
C SER A 67 19.08 -9.05 -12.11
N TRP A 68 18.84 -7.77 -11.85
CA TRP A 68 17.77 -7.02 -12.53
C TRP A 68 17.98 -7.01 -14.05
N MET A 69 19.21 -6.92 -14.52
CA MET A 69 19.53 -6.96 -15.95
C MET A 69 19.03 -8.24 -16.62
N ALA A 70 19.22 -9.40 -15.99
CA ALA A 70 18.73 -10.66 -16.51
C ALA A 70 17.18 -10.68 -16.54
N VAL A 71 16.54 -10.21 -15.47
CA VAL A 71 15.08 -10.18 -15.37
C VAL A 71 14.47 -9.22 -16.40
N SER A 72 15.01 -8.04 -16.58
CA SER A 72 14.49 -7.04 -17.52
C SER A 72 14.58 -7.47 -19.00
N HIS A 73 15.56 -8.32 -19.35
CA HIS A 73 15.74 -8.80 -20.72
C HIS A 73 15.02 -10.12 -21.00
N ALA A 74 15.05 -11.06 -20.06
CA ALA A 74 14.56 -12.43 -20.27
C ALA A 74 13.28 -12.76 -19.49
N GLY A 75 12.78 -11.83 -18.67
CA GLY A 75 11.69 -12.08 -17.74
C GLY A 75 12.14 -12.78 -16.46
N LEU A 76 11.21 -12.98 -15.54
CA LEU A 76 11.47 -13.69 -14.30
C LEU A 76 11.71 -15.18 -14.56
N PRO A 77 12.84 -15.75 -14.10
CA PRO A 77 13.06 -17.18 -14.16
C PRO A 77 12.07 -17.92 -13.25
N ARG A 78 11.91 -19.23 -13.47
CA ARG A 78 11.24 -20.08 -12.48
C ARG A 78 12.17 -20.28 -11.28
N PHE A 79 11.74 -19.82 -10.13
CA PHE A 79 12.45 -20.09 -8.88
C PHE A 79 11.99 -21.44 -8.29
N PRO A 80 12.90 -22.20 -7.63
CA PRO A 80 12.53 -23.39 -6.88
C PRO A 80 11.51 -23.03 -5.78
N ALA A 81 10.54 -23.93 -5.55
CA ALA A 81 9.47 -23.69 -4.58
C ALA A 81 9.96 -23.67 -3.10
N ASP A 82 11.15 -24.19 -2.86
CA ASP A 82 11.82 -24.22 -1.56
C ASP A 82 12.72 -23.00 -1.30
N ARG A 83 12.67 -21.97 -2.20
CA ARG A 83 13.52 -20.78 -2.11
C ARG A 83 12.71 -19.51 -2.33
N LEU A 84 13.13 -18.43 -1.66
CA LEU A 84 12.64 -17.09 -1.95
C LEU A 84 13.44 -16.48 -3.09
N ALA A 85 12.75 -15.90 -4.06
CA ALA A 85 13.37 -15.16 -5.15
C ALA A 85 13.91 -13.82 -4.66
N VAL A 86 15.13 -13.44 -5.07
CA VAL A 86 15.72 -12.13 -4.78
C VAL A 86 16.23 -11.51 -6.07
N ILE A 87 15.79 -10.31 -6.38
CA ILE A 87 16.47 -9.45 -7.37
C ILE A 87 17.54 -8.69 -6.63
N ASP A 88 18.79 -8.96 -7.00
CA ASP A 88 19.94 -8.40 -6.35
C ASP A 88 20.10 -6.90 -6.64
N CYS A 89 20.17 -6.14 -5.55
CA CYS A 89 20.42 -4.70 -5.55
C CYS A 89 21.46 -4.40 -4.45
N PRO A 90 22.77 -4.48 -4.78
CA PRO A 90 23.84 -4.41 -3.80
C PRO A 90 23.87 -3.09 -3.02
N LEU A 91 24.11 -3.19 -1.72
CA LEU A 91 24.37 -2.06 -0.85
C LEU A 91 25.79 -1.52 -1.05
N ALA A 92 25.99 -0.23 -0.80
CA ALA A 92 27.31 0.40 -0.88
C ALA A 92 28.17 0.13 0.36
N GLU A 93 27.52 -0.09 1.50
CA GLU A 93 28.18 -0.24 2.80
C GLU A 93 27.53 -1.33 3.64
N VAL A 94 28.32 -1.89 4.54
CA VAL A 94 27.88 -2.91 5.50
C VAL A 94 26.81 -2.34 6.43
N VAL A 95 25.74 -3.09 6.61
CA VAL A 95 24.62 -2.71 7.47
C VAL A 95 24.95 -2.95 8.93
N VAL A 96 24.69 -1.94 9.75
CA VAL A 96 24.66 -2.09 11.21
C VAL A 96 23.20 -1.90 11.65
N PRO A 97 22.52 -2.94 12.14
CA PRO A 97 21.12 -2.83 12.56
C PRO A 97 20.87 -1.68 13.54
N GLY A 98 19.84 -0.88 13.29
CA GLY A 98 19.50 0.29 14.09
C GLY A 98 20.31 1.56 13.76
N ARG A 99 21.33 1.48 12.90
CA ARG A 99 22.18 2.63 12.55
C ARG A 99 22.07 2.97 11.06
N LEU A 100 21.50 4.12 10.77
CA LEU A 100 21.36 4.62 9.40
C LEU A 100 22.73 4.93 8.76
N ASP A 101 22.86 4.64 7.47
CA ASP A 101 23.99 5.03 6.66
C ASP A 101 23.52 5.58 5.31
N ALA A 102 23.72 6.88 5.10
CA ALA A 102 23.30 7.58 3.89
C ALA A 102 23.93 7.01 2.61
N ARG A 103 25.12 6.37 2.70
CA ARG A 103 25.78 5.74 1.55
C ARG A 103 24.93 4.62 0.93
N ASN A 104 24.04 4.00 1.71
CA ASN A 104 23.09 2.99 1.23
C ASN A 104 21.79 3.60 0.64
N GLY A 105 21.56 4.90 0.79
CA GLY A 105 20.32 5.55 0.36
C GLY A 105 20.00 5.41 -1.13
N ARG A 106 21.03 5.41 -2.01
CA ARG A 106 20.84 5.19 -3.45
C ARG A 106 20.43 3.76 -3.78
N ALA A 107 20.97 2.76 -3.08
CA ALA A 107 20.58 1.37 -3.24
C ALA A 107 19.13 1.14 -2.77
N VAL A 108 18.73 1.75 -1.65
CA VAL A 108 17.33 1.73 -1.18
C VAL A 108 16.39 2.29 -2.24
N LEU A 109 16.73 3.44 -2.84
CA LEU A 109 15.91 4.05 -3.89
C LEU A 109 15.86 3.17 -5.15
N GLN A 110 16.97 2.54 -5.53
CA GLN A 110 17.06 1.64 -6.67
C GLN A 110 16.11 0.44 -6.53
N THR A 111 15.86 -0.06 -5.31
CA THR A 111 14.86 -1.12 -5.10
C THR A 111 13.45 -0.69 -5.54
N LEU A 112 13.08 0.58 -5.30
CA LEU A 112 11.81 1.14 -5.78
C LEU A 112 11.79 1.28 -7.30
N ASP A 113 12.87 1.78 -7.90
CA ASP A 113 12.96 1.91 -9.37
C ASP A 113 12.77 0.56 -10.06
N ILE A 114 13.40 -0.50 -9.56
CA ILE A 114 13.25 -1.87 -10.06
C ILE A 114 11.81 -2.35 -9.89
N ALA A 115 11.21 -2.16 -8.72
CA ALA A 115 9.84 -2.59 -8.46
C ALA A 115 8.83 -1.90 -9.38
N ILE A 116 8.98 -0.57 -9.58
CA ILE A 116 8.12 0.23 -10.46
C ILE A 116 8.28 -0.23 -11.91
N ALA A 117 9.51 -0.31 -12.41
CA ALA A 117 9.79 -0.71 -13.78
C ALA A 117 9.25 -2.12 -14.07
N GLY A 118 9.46 -3.06 -13.15
CA GLY A 118 8.95 -4.43 -13.28
C GLY A 118 7.43 -4.53 -13.25
N ALA A 119 6.76 -3.73 -12.41
CA ALA A 119 5.30 -3.69 -12.38
C ALA A 119 4.71 -3.04 -13.65
N GLN A 120 5.31 -1.96 -14.15
CA GLN A 120 4.91 -1.33 -15.42
C GLN A 120 5.12 -2.27 -16.61
N ALA A 121 6.22 -3.05 -16.60
CA ALA A 121 6.49 -4.10 -17.59
C ALA A 121 5.67 -5.39 -17.38
N ARG A 122 4.79 -5.45 -16.37
CA ARG A 122 3.98 -6.62 -16.00
C ARG A 122 4.80 -7.88 -15.67
N LEU A 123 6.04 -7.71 -15.23
CA LEU A 123 6.85 -8.76 -14.63
C LEU A 123 6.33 -9.10 -13.22
N PHE A 124 5.82 -8.09 -12.52
CA PHE A 124 5.14 -8.20 -11.24
C PHE A 124 3.67 -7.82 -11.37
N ASP A 125 2.80 -8.55 -10.69
CA ASP A 125 1.37 -8.27 -10.64
C ASP A 125 1.05 -7.16 -9.63
N ALA A 126 1.89 -6.99 -8.60
CA ALA A 126 1.79 -5.91 -7.62
C ALA A 126 3.14 -5.64 -6.93
N VAL A 127 3.23 -4.52 -6.23
CA VAL A 127 4.38 -4.09 -5.43
C VAL A 127 3.95 -3.95 -3.97
N VAL A 128 4.75 -4.50 -3.07
CA VAL A 128 4.64 -4.29 -1.62
C VAL A 128 5.90 -3.59 -1.13
N THR A 129 5.76 -2.50 -0.38
CA THR A 129 6.92 -1.77 0.12
C THR A 129 7.06 -1.89 1.62
N ALA A 130 8.23 -2.32 2.09
CA ALA A 130 8.63 -2.23 3.48
C ALA A 130 8.99 -0.78 3.85
N PRO A 131 9.09 -0.44 5.15
CA PRO A 131 9.40 0.92 5.57
C PRO A 131 10.78 1.35 5.12
N LEU A 132 10.90 2.59 4.68
CA LEU A 132 12.19 3.23 4.42
C LEU A 132 12.37 4.49 5.27
N GLN A 133 13.61 4.96 5.36
CA GLN A 133 13.95 6.18 6.08
C GLN A 133 14.24 7.31 5.08
N LYS A 134 13.40 8.36 5.08
CA LYS A 134 13.54 9.48 4.14
C LYS A 134 14.89 10.18 4.25
N SER A 135 15.40 10.35 5.47
CA SER A 135 16.69 11.00 5.70
C SER A 135 17.84 10.25 5.05
N THR A 136 17.86 8.91 5.07
CA THR A 136 18.90 8.10 4.42
C THR A 136 19.03 8.43 2.93
N ILE A 137 17.89 8.60 2.23
CA ILE A 137 17.85 8.93 0.80
C ILE A 137 18.22 10.41 0.57
N ASN A 138 17.66 11.31 1.38
CA ASN A 138 17.95 12.75 1.24
C ASN A 138 19.42 13.07 1.52
N ASP A 139 20.00 12.44 2.55
CA ASP A 139 21.41 12.62 2.91
C ASP A 139 22.36 11.98 1.85
N ALA A 140 21.85 11.03 1.04
CA ALA A 140 22.55 10.52 -0.15
C ALA A 140 22.51 11.48 -1.36
N GLY A 141 21.93 12.68 -1.18
CA GLY A 141 21.84 13.73 -2.19
C GLY A 141 20.70 13.56 -3.19
N VAL A 142 19.65 12.82 -2.83
CA VAL A 142 18.47 12.63 -3.67
C VAL A 142 17.25 13.21 -2.96
N ALA A 143 16.56 14.20 -3.56
CA ALA A 143 15.33 14.75 -3.01
C ALA A 143 14.23 13.67 -2.98
N PHE A 144 13.78 13.31 -1.78
CA PHE A 144 12.79 12.27 -1.57
C PHE A 144 11.78 12.68 -0.49
N THR A 145 10.52 12.78 -0.86
CA THR A 145 9.43 13.20 0.02
C THR A 145 8.68 12.02 0.62
N GLY A 146 8.64 10.89 -0.09
CA GLY A 146 8.01 9.65 0.36
C GLY A 146 7.73 8.68 -0.78
N HIS A 147 7.30 7.47 -0.41
CA HIS A 147 6.94 6.43 -1.38
C HIS A 147 5.84 6.89 -2.34
N THR A 148 4.79 7.50 -1.82
CA THR A 148 3.60 7.87 -2.57
C THR A 148 3.90 8.88 -3.66
N GLU A 149 4.62 9.94 -3.30
CA GLU A 149 5.03 11.01 -4.23
C GLU A 149 6.01 10.48 -5.27
N TYR A 150 6.97 9.66 -4.83
CA TYR A 150 7.96 9.05 -5.72
C TYR A 150 7.30 8.10 -6.75
N LEU A 151 6.39 7.25 -6.30
CA LEU A 151 5.63 6.35 -7.17
C LEU A 151 4.77 7.13 -8.17
N ALA A 152 4.09 8.20 -7.72
CA ALA A 152 3.29 9.05 -8.59
C ALA A 152 4.15 9.72 -9.68
N GLU A 153 5.30 10.29 -9.31
CA GLU A 153 6.26 10.89 -10.24
C GLU A 153 6.76 9.88 -11.28
N LYS A 154 7.28 8.74 -10.81
CA LYS A 154 7.85 7.70 -11.69
C LYS A 154 6.83 7.03 -12.62
N THR A 155 5.56 7.04 -12.25
CA THR A 155 4.47 6.48 -13.07
C THR A 155 3.72 7.53 -13.90
N GLY A 156 4.08 8.82 -13.79
CA GLY A 156 3.39 9.92 -14.46
C GLY A 156 1.95 10.13 -13.96
N THR A 157 1.67 9.76 -12.70
CA THR A 157 0.34 9.84 -12.10
C THR A 157 0.11 11.22 -11.49
N ALA A 158 -0.88 11.95 -12.00
CA ALA A 158 -1.16 13.33 -11.57
C ALA A 158 -1.74 13.42 -10.15
N GLN A 159 -2.52 12.43 -9.72
CA GLN A 159 -3.13 12.40 -8.39
C GLN A 159 -3.26 10.96 -7.90
N VAL A 160 -2.91 10.75 -6.66
CA VAL A 160 -3.08 9.49 -5.93
C VAL A 160 -3.96 9.71 -4.70
N VAL A 161 -4.56 8.64 -4.20
CA VAL A 161 -5.38 8.66 -2.98
C VAL A 161 -4.82 7.63 -2.01
N MET A 162 -4.53 8.07 -0.80
CA MET A 162 -4.16 7.18 0.29
C MET A 162 -5.40 6.49 0.84
N MET A 163 -5.37 5.19 0.90
CA MET A 163 -6.41 4.38 1.54
C MET A 163 -5.76 3.40 2.51
N LEU A 164 -6.28 3.31 3.72
CA LEU A 164 -5.97 2.21 4.61
C LEU A 164 -7.09 1.17 4.56
N ALA A 165 -6.70 -0.10 4.63
CA ALA A 165 -7.63 -1.21 4.73
C ALA A 165 -7.29 -2.08 5.94
N ALA A 166 -8.32 -2.57 6.61
CA ALA A 166 -8.21 -3.54 7.69
C ALA A 166 -9.04 -4.77 7.35
N GLY A 167 -8.40 -5.92 7.26
CA GLY A 167 -9.04 -7.22 7.14
C GLY A 167 -9.58 -7.73 8.48
N GLY A 168 -10.39 -8.81 8.44
CA GLY A 168 -10.91 -9.44 9.65
C GLY A 168 -12.01 -8.68 10.37
N ILE A 169 -12.56 -7.63 9.75
CA ILE A 169 -13.73 -6.88 10.24
C ILE A 169 -14.94 -7.41 9.49
N GLU A 170 -15.89 -7.99 10.21
CA GLU A 170 -17.11 -8.51 9.63
C GLU A 170 -18.19 -7.41 9.53
N PRO A 171 -19.04 -7.44 8.50
CA PRO A 171 -19.12 -8.43 7.41
C PRO A 171 -18.19 -8.13 6.22
N ARG A 172 -17.51 -6.99 6.20
CA ARG A 172 -16.62 -6.56 5.12
C ARG A 172 -15.36 -5.91 5.66
N PRO A 173 -14.22 -5.97 4.94
CA PRO A 173 -13.02 -5.20 5.29
C PRO A 173 -13.33 -3.71 5.38
N LEU A 174 -12.91 -3.05 6.45
CA LEU A 174 -13.00 -1.60 6.57
C LEU A 174 -11.94 -0.95 5.68
N ARG A 175 -12.35 -0.10 4.76
CA ARG A 175 -11.47 0.72 3.92
C ARG A 175 -11.76 2.19 4.18
N VAL A 176 -10.72 2.94 4.50
CA VAL A 176 -10.81 4.39 4.74
C VAL A 176 -9.84 5.10 3.81
N ALA A 177 -10.38 5.85 2.85
CA ALA A 177 -9.64 6.72 1.97
C ALA A 177 -9.63 8.15 2.52
N LEU A 178 -8.63 8.94 2.15
CA LEU A 178 -8.40 10.27 2.65
C LEU A 178 -8.49 11.31 1.52
N ALA A 179 -9.28 12.36 1.73
CA ALA A 179 -9.32 13.51 0.82
C ALA A 179 -8.06 14.39 0.98
N THR A 180 -7.59 14.56 2.21
CA THR A 180 -6.30 15.20 2.53
C THR A 180 -5.50 14.30 3.47
N THR A 181 -4.16 14.36 3.37
CA THR A 181 -3.25 13.50 4.16
C THR A 181 -2.50 14.31 5.23
N HIS A 182 -1.26 14.70 4.96
CA HIS A 182 -0.34 15.28 5.94
C HIS A 182 -0.33 16.81 5.86
N LEU A 183 -1.48 17.44 6.10
CA LEU A 183 -1.64 18.88 6.19
C LEU A 183 -1.81 19.32 7.64
N PRO A 184 -1.34 20.51 8.02
CA PRO A 184 -1.77 21.15 9.26
C PRO A 184 -3.30 21.26 9.28
N LEU A 185 -3.93 20.97 10.41
CA LEU A 185 -5.40 20.93 10.51
C LEU A 185 -6.08 22.24 10.04
N LYS A 186 -5.46 23.39 10.31
CA LYS A 186 -5.94 24.71 9.89
C LYS A 186 -6.01 24.89 8.36
N ASP A 187 -5.22 24.12 7.61
CA ASP A 187 -5.13 24.25 6.16
C ASP A 187 -6.06 23.24 5.43
N VAL A 188 -6.64 22.29 6.16
CA VAL A 188 -7.53 21.26 5.63
C VAL A 188 -8.78 21.85 4.95
N PRO A 189 -9.53 22.80 5.57
CA PRO A 189 -10.73 23.35 4.93
C PRO A 189 -10.44 23.97 3.55
N ALA A 190 -9.35 24.72 3.43
CA ALA A 190 -8.96 25.36 2.17
C ALA A 190 -8.48 24.36 1.10
N ALA A 191 -7.97 23.20 1.51
CA ALA A 191 -7.51 22.14 0.60
C ALA A 191 -8.66 21.30 0.03
N ILE A 192 -9.83 21.31 0.67
CA ILE A 192 -11.01 20.58 0.21
C ILE A 192 -11.76 21.43 -0.82
N THR A 193 -11.76 20.97 -2.07
CA THR A 193 -12.43 21.65 -3.17
C THR A 193 -13.37 20.69 -3.92
N ILE A 194 -14.37 21.25 -4.61
CA ILE A 194 -15.33 20.44 -5.40
C ILE A 194 -14.59 19.55 -6.40
N ASP A 195 -13.68 20.12 -7.18
CA ASP A 195 -12.94 19.39 -8.21
C ASP A 195 -11.96 18.37 -7.59
N GLY A 196 -11.33 18.72 -6.46
CA GLY A 196 -10.45 17.83 -5.73
C GLY A 196 -11.18 16.59 -5.20
N LEU A 197 -12.33 16.79 -4.54
CA LEU A 197 -13.15 15.70 -4.04
C LEU A 197 -13.72 14.84 -5.17
N LEU A 198 -14.18 15.47 -6.26
CA LEU A 198 -14.73 14.75 -7.41
C LEU A 198 -13.67 13.84 -8.07
N ARG A 199 -12.42 14.31 -8.19
CA ARG A 199 -11.31 13.48 -8.68
C ARG A 199 -10.99 12.37 -7.70
N THR A 200 -10.91 12.66 -6.40
CA THR A 200 -10.66 11.66 -5.34
C THR A 200 -11.71 10.55 -5.36
N ILE A 201 -12.99 10.91 -5.39
CA ILE A 201 -14.11 9.96 -5.48
C ILE A 201 -14.00 9.12 -6.76
N GLY A 202 -13.67 9.75 -7.89
CA GLY A 202 -13.48 9.06 -9.17
C GLY A 202 -12.34 8.03 -9.14
N ILE A 203 -11.20 8.37 -8.52
CA ILE A 203 -10.08 7.46 -8.32
C ILE A 203 -10.48 6.26 -7.43
N ILE A 204 -11.13 6.53 -6.30
CA ILE A 204 -11.60 5.47 -5.39
C ILE A 204 -12.54 4.53 -6.14
N HIS A 205 -13.54 5.06 -6.83
CA HIS A 205 -14.53 4.28 -7.57
C HIS A 205 -13.85 3.40 -8.64
N ALA A 206 -12.99 3.99 -9.48
CA ALA A 206 -12.31 3.27 -10.57
C ALA A 206 -11.40 2.13 -10.03
N ASP A 207 -10.65 2.39 -8.97
CA ASP A 207 -9.75 1.39 -8.39
C ASP A 207 -10.52 0.29 -7.63
N LEU A 208 -11.61 0.62 -6.95
CA LEU A 208 -12.49 -0.39 -6.34
C LEU A 208 -13.09 -1.32 -7.40
N GLN A 209 -13.46 -0.80 -8.57
CA GLN A 209 -13.91 -1.64 -9.68
C GLN A 209 -12.77 -2.47 -10.28
N THR A 210 -11.68 -1.82 -10.67
CA THR A 210 -10.65 -2.46 -11.51
C THR A 210 -9.64 -3.29 -10.72
N LYS A 211 -9.32 -2.88 -9.48
CA LYS A 211 -8.31 -3.54 -8.65
C LYS A 211 -8.89 -4.37 -7.51
N PHE A 212 -10.13 -4.10 -7.10
CA PHE A 212 -10.81 -4.91 -6.07
C PHE A 212 -11.94 -5.78 -6.62
N GLY A 213 -12.32 -5.59 -7.91
CA GLY A 213 -13.36 -6.38 -8.54
C GLY A 213 -14.78 -6.10 -8.04
N ILE A 214 -15.01 -4.92 -7.43
CA ILE A 214 -16.31 -4.51 -6.91
C ILE A 214 -17.09 -3.82 -8.04
N ALA A 215 -18.06 -4.50 -8.63
CA ALA A 215 -18.76 -4.00 -9.82
C ALA A 215 -19.49 -2.67 -9.60
N SER A 216 -20.08 -2.47 -8.43
CA SER A 216 -20.83 -1.26 -8.05
C SER A 216 -20.35 -0.77 -6.68
N PRO A 217 -19.20 -0.08 -6.59
CA PRO A 217 -18.65 0.37 -5.32
C PRO A 217 -19.55 1.41 -4.66
N ARG A 218 -19.82 1.24 -3.37
CA ARG A 218 -20.53 2.18 -2.53
C ARG A 218 -19.56 2.93 -1.63
N ILE A 219 -19.48 4.25 -1.80
CA ILE A 219 -18.57 5.14 -1.09
C ILE A 219 -19.38 6.01 -0.13
N LEU A 220 -19.10 5.90 1.18
CA LEU A 220 -19.65 6.79 2.17
C LEU A 220 -18.68 7.94 2.44
N VAL A 221 -19.18 9.18 2.45
CA VAL A 221 -18.33 10.37 2.59
C VAL A 221 -18.66 11.09 3.88
N THR A 222 -17.64 11.37 4.69
CA THR A 222 -17.83 12.14 5.93
C THR A 222 -18.02 13.63 5.63
N GLY A 223 -18.67 14.35 6.53
CA GLY A 223 -18.52 15.80 6.61
C GLY A 223 -17.11 16.16 7.10
N LEU A 224 -16.75 17.43 6.98
CA LEU A 224 -15.53 18.00 7.57
C LEU A 224 -15.77 18.39 9.02
N ASN A 225 -16.90 19.09 9.25
CA ASN A 225 -17.25 19.69 10.54
C ASN A 225 -17.98 18.71 11.46
N PRO A 226 -17.99 18.95 12.77
CA PRO A 226 -18.85 18.19 13.70
C PRO A 226 -20.29 18.18 13.23
N HIS A 227 -20.98 17.04 13.39
CA HIS A 227 -22.36 16.82 12.95
C HIS A 227 -22.61 17.16 11.47
N ALA A 228 -21.57 17.04 10.62
CA ALA A 228 -21.62 17.42 9.20
C ALA A 228 -22.10 18.86 8.99
N GLY A 229 -21.57 19.79 9.82
CA GLY A 229 -21.85 21.24 9.72
C GLY A 229 -23.19 21.69 10.28
N GLU A 230 -24.06 20.78 10.75
CA GLU A 230 -25.36 21.08 11.37
C GLU A 230 -26.18 22.14 10.59
N GLY A 231 -26.36 21.91 9.29
CA GLY A 231 -27.07 22.85 8.40
C GLY A 231 -26.36 24.19 8.16
N GLY A 232 -25.05 24.24 8.41
CA GLY A 232 -24.20 25.43 8.20
C GLY A 232 -23.91 26.21 9.49
N TYR A 233 -24.40 25.79 10.64
CA TYR A 233 -24.15 26.45 11.92
C TYR A 233 -22.74 26.20 12.44
N LEU A 234 -22.14 25.04 12.10
CA LEU A 234 -20.79 24.65 12.53
C LEU A 234 -19.76 24.69 11.38
N GLY A 235 -20.07 25.31 10.26
CA GLY A 235 -19.28 25.42 9.06
C GLY A 235 -20.12 25.18 7.82
N ARG A 236 -19.64 25.61 6.67
CA ARG A 236 -20.38 25.57 5.41
C ARG A 236 -19.75 24.67 4.36
N GLU A 237 -18.65 24.03 4.66
CA GLU A 237 -17.88 23.18 3.72
C GLU A 237 -18.73 22.03 3.20
N GLU A 238 -19.66 21.50 4.01
CA GLU A 238 -20.62 20.48 3.59
C GLU A 238 -21.58 21.00 2.53
N ILE A 239 -22.08 22.24 2.70
CA ILE A 239 -23.06 22.87 1.81
C ILE A 239 -22.37 23.38 0.54
N ASP A 240 -21.23 24.07 0.71
CA ASP A 240 -20.59 24.83 -0.35
C ASP A 240 -19.64 23.99 -1.19
N VAL A 241 -19.13 22.83 -0.66
CA VAL A 241 -18.10 22.02 -1.31
C VAL A 241 -18.48 20.54 -1.38
N ILE A 242 -18.76 19.87 -0.24
CA ILE A 242 -18.87 18.40 -0.19
C ILE A 242 -20.13 17.93 -0.90
N THR A 243 -21.28 18.54 -0.60
CA THR A 243 -22.57 18.19 -1.25
C THR A 243 -22.55 18.43 -2.76
N PRO A 244 -22.05 19.57 -3.29
CA PRO A 244 -21.89 19.75 -4.73
C PRO A 244 -20.96 18.72 -5.38
N ALA A 245 -19.86 18.34 -4.72
CA ALA A 245 -18.95 17.31 -5.23
C ALA A 245 -19.65 15.93 -5.31
N LEU A 246 -20.44 15.58 -4.29
CA LEU A 246 -21.22 14.34 -4.27
C LEU A 246 -22.29 14.32 -5.38
N GLN A 247 -23.02 15.41 -5.57
CA GLN A 247 -24.01 15.54 -6.64
C GLN A 247 -23.35 15.37 -8.02
N ALA A 248 -22.17 15.98 -8.21
CA ALA A 248 -21.41 15.83 -9.46
C ALA A 248 -20.90 14.39 -9.67
N ALA A 249 -20.53 13.68 -8.61
CA ALA A 249 -20.15 12.28 -8.68
C ALA A 249 -21.35 11.37 -9.03
N GLN A 250 -22.49 11.59 -8.38
CA GLN A 250 -23.73 10.86 -8.64
C GLN A 250 -24.24 11.08 -10.07
N ALA A 251 -24.11 12.29 -10.59
CA ALA A 251 -24.44 12.59 -12.01
C ALA A 251 -23.54 11.82 -13.00
N ARG A 252 -22.38 11.32 -12.56
CA ARG A 252 -21.50 10.42 -13.33
C ARG A 252 -21.76 8.94 -13.06
N GLY A 253 -22.82 8.59 -12.32
CA GLY A 253 -23.17 7.22 -11.99
C GLY A 253 -22.34 6.60 -10.87
N ILE A 254 -21.63 7.40 -10.05
CA ILE A 254 -20.84 6.93 -8.91
C ILE A 254 -21.74 6.94 -7.67
N ASP A 255 -21.87 5.80 -6.99
CA ASP A 255 -22.59 5.69 -5.71
C ASP A 255 -21.72 6.23 -4.57
N ALA A 256 -21.71 7.56 -4.45
CA ALA A 256 -21.08 8.29 -3.35
C ALA A 256 -22.14 9.05 -2.58
N THR A 257 -22.29 8.76 -1.28
CA THR A 257 -23.34 9.31 -0.43
C THR A 257 -22.79 9.98 0.82
N GLY A 258 -23.47 11.01 1.29
CA GLY A 258 -23.07 11.86 2.42
C GLY A 258 -23.52 13.31 2.22
N PRO A 259 -22.93 14.28 2.92
CA PRO A 259 -21.91 14.09 3.98
C PRO A 259 -22.54 13.53 5.26
N TYR A 260 -21.89 12.53 5.86
CA TYR A 260 -22.31 11.94 7.13
C TYR A 260 -21.49 12.50 8.29
N PRO A 261 -22.05 12.65 9.50
CA PRO A 261 -21.27 12.91 10.70
C PRO A 261 -20.26 11.80 10.95
N ALA A 262 -18.97 12.15 11.09
CA ALA A 262 -17.89 11.18 11.22
C ALA A 262 -17.97 10.34 12.50
N ASP A 263 -18.49 10.93 13.59
CA ASP A 263 -18.68 10.28 14.89
C ASP A 263 -19.70 9.12 14.84
N THR A 264 -20.61 9.14 13.89
CA THR A 264 -21.68 8.11 13.77
C THR A 264 -21.51 7.19 12.58
N LEU A 265 -20.80 7.62 11.52
CA LEU A 265 -20.67 6.87 10.25
C LEU A 265 -20.02 5.50 10.41
N PHE A 266 -19.08 5.37 11.34
CA PHE A 266 -18.34 4.11 11.54
C PHE A 266 -19.12 3.05 12.34
N GLN A 267 -20.42 3.25 12.59
CA GLN A 267 -21.25 2.21 13.19
C GLN A 267 -21.55 1.08 12.18
N PRO A 268 -21.66 -0.18 12.64
CA PRO A 268 -21.88 -1.34 11.78
C PRO A 268 -23.07 -1.21 10.82
N LYS A 269 -24.15 -0.56 11.25
CA LYS A 269 -25.36 -0.36 10.42
C LYS A 269 -25.12 0.45 9.14
N TYR A 270 -24.09 1.32 9.10
CA TYR A 270 -23.70 2.06 7.90
C TYR A 270 -22.66 1.31 7.10
N LEU A 271 -21.72 0.65 7.79
CA LEU A 271 -20.58 -0.02 7.15
C LEU A 271 -20.94 -1.35 6.48
N GLN A 272 -22.05 -2.00 6.86
CA GLN A 272 -22.44 -3.31 6.33
C GLN A 272 -22.56 -3.36 4.80
N ASP A 273 -22.95 -2.25 4.16
CA ASP A 273 -23.13 -2.14 2.72
C ASP A 273 -22.09 -1.21 2.06
N ALA A 274 -21.15 -0.67 2.83
CA ALA A 274 -20.13 0.24 2.33
C ALA A 274 -18.89 -0.52 1.87
N ASP A 275 -18.31 -0.08 0.75
CA ASP A 275 -17.05 -0.61 0.24
C ASP A 275 -15.86 0.26 0.63
N CYS A 276 -16.09 1.56 0.86
CA CYS A 276 -15.09 2.52 1.31
C CYS A 276 -15.74 3.69 2.04
N VAL A 277 -15.05 4.22 3.04
CA VAL A 277 -15.33 5.52 3.67
C VAL A 277 -14.30 6.51 3.16
N LEU A 278 -14.75 7.67 2.65
CA LEU A 278 -13.87 8.80 2.35
C LEU A 278 -13.92 9.80 3.51
N ALA A 279 -12.83 9.89 4.25
CA ALA A 279 -12.65 10.88 5.31
C ALA A 279 -11.98 12.15 4.76
N MET A 280 -12.32 13.31 5.33
CA MET A 280 -11.81 14.59 4.85
C MET A 280 -10.35 14.81 5.23
N TYR A 281 -9.89 14.28 6.37
CA TYR A 281 -8.51 14.42 6.83
C TYR A 281 -8.05 13.18 7.62
N HIS A 282 -6.74 13.10 7.80
CA HIS A 282 -6.05 11.95 8.37
C HIS A 282 -6.64 11.46 9.70
N ASP A 283 -6.72 12.33 10.71
CA ASP A 283 -7.15 11.93 12.05
C ASP A 283 -8.67 11.81 12.20
N GLN A 284 -9.45 12.09 11.15
CA GLN A 284 -10.88 11.82 11.14
C GLN A 284 -11.20 10.33 10.91
N GLY A 285 -10.42 9.67 10.05
CA GLY A 285 -10.70 8.29 9.65
C GLY A 285 -9.73 7.26 10.21
N LEU A 286 -8.43 7.58 10.27
CA LEU A 286 -7.41 6.58 10.60
C LEU A 286 -7.42 6.10 12.06
N PRO A 287 -7.72 6.90 13.09
CA PRO A 287 -7.82 6.39 14.45
C PRO A 287 -8.82 5.25 14.59
N VAL A 288 -9.98 5.35 13.92
CA VAL A 288 -11.00 4.29 13.93
C VAL A 288 -10.48 3.03 13.26
N LEU A 289 -9.86 3.15 12.08
CA LEU A 289 -9.32 2.01 11.36
C LEU A 289 -8.17 1.35 12.14
N LYS A 290 -7.24 2.15 12.68
CA LYS A 290 -6.09 1.63 13.45
C LYS A 290 -6.54 0.93 14.73
N HIS A 291 -7.56 1.44 15.40
CA HIS A 291 -8.15 0.77 16.56
C HIS A 291 -8.78 -0.57 16.14
N ALA A 292 -9.56 -0.59 15.07
CA ALA A 292 -10.23 -1.78 14.58
C ALA A 292 -9.28 -2.84 14.01
N SER A 293 -8.15 -2.43 13.42
CA SER A 293 -7.18 -3.34 12.78
C SER A 293 -6.19 -3.98 13.75
N PHE A 294 -6.11 -3.52 14.99
CA PHE A 294 -5.13 -4.01 15.97
C PHE A 294 -3.69 -4.07 15.42
N GLY A 295 -3.26 -3.05 14.67
CA GLY A 295 -1.92 -2.95 14.08
C GLY A 295 -1.72 -3.75 12.78
N ARG A 296 -2.78 -4.33 12.21
CA ARG A 296 -2.74 -5.07 10.93
C ARG A 296 -3.26 -4.24 9.74
N GLY A 297 -3.28 -2.93 9.87
CA GLY A 297 -3.66 -2.03 8.80
C GLY A 297 -2.71 -2.14 7.61
N VAL A 298 -3.27 -2.05 6.40
CA VAL A 298 -2.52 -2.03 5.14
C VAL A 298 -2.72 -0.69 4.48
N ASN A 299 -1.64 -0.01 4.14
CA ASN A 299 -1.70 1.21 3.35
C ASN A 299 -1.71 0.86 1.85
N ILE A 300 -2.66 1.40 1.11
CA ILE A 300 -2.87 1.18 -0.32
C ILE A 300 -2.82 2.53 -1.03
N THR A 301 -2.07 2.61 -2.12
CA THR A 301 -2.03 3.81 -2.94
C THR A 301 -2.93 3.62 -4.16
N LEU A 302 -4.07 4.31 -4.19
CA LEU A 302 -5.00 4.31 -5.30
C LEU A 302 -4.60 5.34 -6.37
N GLY A 303 -5.06 5.12 -7.62
CA GLY A 303 -4.79 6.00 -8.76
C GLY A 303 -3.53 5.67 -9.53
N LEU A 304 -2.59 4.90 -8.98
CA LEU A 304 -1.41 4.44 -9.72
C LEU A 304 -1.79 3.45 -10.83
N PRO A 305 -1.07 3.41 -11.96
CA PRO A 305 -1.28 2.39 -13.01
C PRO A 305 -0.85 0.97 -12.57
N ILE A 306 -0.18 0.86 -11.43
CA ILE A 306 0.26 -0.37 -10.79
C ILE A 306 -0.47 -0.57 -9.45
N ILE A 307 -0.49 -1.80 -8.94
CA ILE A 307 -0.99 -2.09 -7.59
C ILE A 307 0.17 -1.90 -6.62
N ARG A 308 -0.07 -1.06 -5.59
CA ARG A 308 0.89 -0.86 -4.50
C ARG A 308 0.23 -0.92 -3.15
N THR A 309 0.77 -1.77 -2.28
CA THR A 309 0.44 -1.83 -0.86
C THR A 309 1.69 -1.63 0.00
N SER A 310 1.52 -1.30 1.26
CA SER A 310 2.61 -1.21 2.23
C SER A 310 2.11 -1.49 3.64
N VAL A 311 3.06 -1.77 4.53
CA VAL A 311 2.82 -1.78 5.97
C VAL A 311 2.45 -0.37 6.48
N ASP A 312 1.78 -0.32 7.63
CA ASP A 312 1.34 0.93 8.29
C ASP A 312 2.21 1.27 9.52
N HIS A 313 3.51 1.02 9.44
CA HIS A 313 4.48 1.36 10.49
C HIS A 313 5.82 1.80 9.90
N GLY A 314 6.68 2.40 10.72
CA GLY A 314 8.00 2.89 10.33
C GLY A 314 9.10 1.83 10.40
N THR A 315 10.35 2.29 10.27
CA THR A 315 11.56 1.47 10.23
C THR A 315 11.93 0.80 11.55
N ALA A 316 11.42 1.29 12.68
CA ALA A 316 11.66 0.76 14.02
C ALA A 316 13.12 0.39 14.30
N LEU A 317 14.00 1.38 14.14
CA LEU A 317 15.46 1.22 14.25
C LEU A 317 15.90 0.67 15.62
N ASP A 318 15.21 1.08 16.69
CA ASP A 318 15.43 0.60 18.05
C ASP A 318 15.12 -0.89 18.20
N LEU A 319 14.14 -1.39 17.47
CA LEU A 319 13.78 -2.80 17.44
C LEU A 319 14.79 -3.60 16.61
N ALA A 320 15.18 -3.08 15.44
CA ALA A 320 16.21 -3.69 14.59
C ALA A 320 17.55 -3.84 15.32
N ALA A 321 17.93 -2.86 16.16
CA ALA A 321 19.15 -2.89 16.95
C ALA A 321 19.21 -4.05 17.98
N ARG A 322 18.08 -4.67 18.30
CA ARG A 322 18.01 -5.84 19.22
C ARG A 322 18.31 -7.17 18.52
N GLY A 323 18.49 -7.15 17.21
CA GLY A 323 18.64 -8.35 16.39
C GLY A 323 17.30 -8.93 15.90
N PRO A 324 17.36 -10.01 15.10
CA PRO A 324 16.18 -10.61 14.49
C PRO A 324 15.26 -11.30 15.53
N GLY A 325 13.99 -11.51 15.15
CA GLY A 325 12.98 -12.20 15.96
C GLY A 325 12.10 -11.31 16.82
N HIS A 326 12.35 -10.00 16.84
CA HIS A 326 11.59 -9.04 17.64
C HIS A 326 10.50 -8.30 16.86
N ALA A 327 10.58 -8.25 15.54
CA ALA A 327 9.62 -7.55 14.70
C ALA A 327 8.39 -8.43 14.39
N ASP A 328 7.18 -7.87 14.56
CA ASP A 328 5.95 -8.52 14.09
C ASP A 328 5.80 -8.31 12.58
N CYS A 329 5.68 -9.41 11.82
CA CYS A 329 5.48 -9.37 10.38
C CYS A 329 3.99 -9.38 9.95
N GLY A 330 3.05 -9.30 10.87
CA GLY A 330 1.61 -9.40 10.59
C GLY A 330 1.13 -8.36 9.57
N SER A 331 1.54 -7.09 9.71
CA SER A 331 1.19 -6.04 8.74
C SER A 331 1.78 -6.31 7.34
N MET A 332 3.00 -6.87 7.25
CA MET A 332 3.60 -7.26 5.97
C MET A 332 2.86 -8.44 5.32
N ILE A 333 2.45 -9.43 6.11
CA ILE A 333 1.63 -10.55 5.64
C ILE A 333 0.32 -10.04 5.05
N GLU A 334 -0.37 -9.15 5.75
CA GLU A 334 -1.63 -8.56 5.27
C GLU A 334 -1.41 -7.68 4.03
N ALA A 335 -0.31 -6.94 3.95
CA ALA A 335 0.04 -6.15 2.77
C ALA A 335 0.26 -7.04 1.53
N ILE A 336 0.97 -8.17 1.68
CA ILE A 336 1.19 -9.14 0.60
C ILE A 336 -0.12 -9.82 0.18
N ARG A 337 -0.95 -10.26 1.13
CA ARG A 337 -2.25 -10.87 0.85
C ARG A 337 -3.20 -9.90 0.14
N THR A 338 -3.25 -8.67 0.60
CA THR A 338 -4.05 -7.61 -0.04
C THR A 338 -3.57 -7.36 -1.47
N ALA A 339 -2.26 -7.23 -1.70
CA ALA A 339 -1.68 -7.09 -3.03
C ALA A 339 -2.03 -8.27 -3.94
N ALA A 340 -1.94 -9.49 -3.44
CA ALA A 340 -2.27 -10.71 -4.18
C ALA A 340 -3.78 -10.78 -4.53
N HIS A 341 -4.65 -10.41 -3.60
CA HIS A 341 -6.09 -10.33 -3.83
C HIS A 341 -6.42 -9.30 -4.92
N MET A 342 -5.86 -8.09 -4.82
CA MET A 342 -6.05 -7.03 -5.81
C MET A 342 -5.53 -7.45 -7.19
N ALA A 343 -4.37 -8.12 -7.26
CA ALA A 343 -3.81 -8.63 -8.51
C ALA A 343 -4.72 -9.69 -9.17
N ALA A 344 -5.29 -10.59 -8.38
CA ALA A 344 -6.23 -11.60 -8.86
C ALA A 344 -7.53 -10.98 -9.39
N ALA A 345 -8.09 -10.01 -8.66
CA ALA A 345 -9.27 -9.27 -9.07
C ALA A 345 -9.04 -8.49 -10.37
N ALA A 346 -7.91 -7.76 -10.47
CA ALA A 346 -7.52 -7.02 -11.66
C ALA A 346 -7.29 -7.91 -12.89
N ALA A 347 -6.78 -9.14 -12.69
CA ALA A 347 -6.62 -10.11 -13.77
C ALA A 347 -7.97 -10.65 -14.28
N SER A 348 -8.96 -10.77 -13.41
CA SER A 348 -10.33 -11.20 -13.77
C SER A 348 -11.09 -10.11 -14.53
N SER A 349 -10.98 -8.86 -14.09
CA SER A 349 -11.63 -7.70 -14.75
C SER A 349 -11.12 -7.42 -16.17
N ARG A 350 -9.89 -7.85 -16.50
CA ARG A 350 -9.33 -7.71 -17.87
C ARG A 350 -9.79 -8.78 -18.85
N LYS A 351 -10.43 -9.85 -18.38
CA LYS A 351 -10.91 -10.98 -19.20
C LYS A 351 -12.39 -10.87 -19.54
N SER A 352 -13.13 -10.04 -18.82
CA SER A 352 -14.53 -9.67 -19.06
C SER A 352 -14.62 -8.44 -19.96
#